data_cef9817a55129ab18079505e4ed528a4
#
_entry.id   cef9817a55129ab18079505e4ed528a4
#
_cell.length_a   1.000
_cell.length_b   1.000
_cell.length_c   1.000
_cell.angle_alpha   90.00
_cell.angle_beta   90.00
_cell.angle_gamma   90.00
#
_symmetry.space_group_name_H-M   'P 1'
#
loop_
_entity.id
_entity.type
_entity.pdbx_description
1 polymer ?
#
loop_
_entity_poly.entity_id
_entity_poly.type
_entity_poly.pdbx_seq_one_letter_code
_entity_poly.pdbx_strand_id
1 'polypeptide(L)'
;AQTPLLHIADVSGSALFQGDCLDIMPLMPDKSVQLILADLPYGTTACKWDSILDLNLLWKQYKRIIKDNGAIVLTASQPFTTKLISSNYEMFRYEWIWEKTLFSNFALVKKQPAKLHENILVFYKKQPIYNPQMQEGKPYTDKPRKRTMGIIDDAIGIKKAIENKGERYPSSVQKYSNGNNGTKHPTQKPLELMKYLIKTYSNENDM
;
A
#
# COMPACT_ATOMS: atom_id res chain seq x y z
N ALA A 1 12.02 -24.98 16.92
CA ALA A 1 12.70 -24.06 17.83
C ALA A 1 12.20 -22.66 17.50
N GLN A 2 11.53 -22.01 18.46
CA GLN A 2 11.10 -20.61 18.34
C GLN A 2 12.36 -19.74 18.25
N THR A 3 12.46 -18.93 17.22
CA THR A 3 13.50 -17.90 17.14
C THR A 3 13.21 -16.88 18.25
N PRO A 4 14.15 -16.59 19.15
CA PRO A 4 13.88 -15.64 20.21
C PRO A 4 13.56 -14.27 19.61
N LEU A 5 12.52 -13.64 20.16
CA LEU A 5 12.19 -12.25 19.84
C LEU A 5 13.38 -11.38 20.23
N LEU A 6 14.04 -10.77 19.26
CA LEU A 6 15.16 -9.88 19.50
C LEU A 6 14.72 -8.43 19.26
N HIS A 7 14.58 -7.66 20.33
CA HIS A 7 14.56 -6.21 20.24
C HIS A 7 15.96 -5.73 19.85
N ILE A 8 16.10 -5.11 18.67
CA ILE A 8 17.43 -4.77 18.14
C ILE A 8 17.85 -3.34 18.53
N ALA A 9 16.93 -2.39 18.45
CA ALA A 9 17.23 -0.98 18.73
C ALA A 9 15.98 -0.13 18.89
N ASP A 10 16.12 0.94 19.68
CA ASP A 10 15.24 2.11 19.64
C ASP A 10 15.96 3.21 18.84
N VAL A 11 15.37 3.63 17.75
CA VAL A 11 15.92 4.66 16.88
C VAL A 11 14.90 5.77 16.70
N SER A 12 15.20 6.96 17.20
CA SER A 12 14.34 8.15 17.03
C SER A 12 12.87 7.93 17.38
N GLY A 13 12.61 7.24 18.50
CA GLY A 13 11.22 6.94 18.95
C GLY A 13 10.58 5.73 18.26
N SER A 14 11.33 5.00 17.43
CA SER A 14 10.88 3.77 16.76
C SER A 14 11.56 2.55 17.36
N ALA A 15 10.80 1.47 17.58
CA ALA A 15 11.35 0.19 18.03
C ALA A 15 11.56 -0.75 16.84
N LEU A 16 12.73 -1.36 16.73
CA LEU A 16 13.06 -2.34 15.69
C LEU A 16 13.14 -3.73 16.29
N PHE A 17 12.35 -4.65 15.75
CA PHE A 17 12.31 -6.05 16.17
C PHE A 17 12.75 -6.97 15.03
N GLN A 18 13.47 -8.03 15.36
CA GLN A 18 13.79 -9.12 14.47
C GLN A 18 13.10 -10.40 14.95
N GLY A 19 12.36 -11.08 14.06
CA GLY A 19 11.67 -12.30 14.37
C GLY A 19 10.54 -12.58 13.39
N ASP A 20 9.81 -13.68 13.61
CA ASP A 20 8.59 -13.94 12.86
C ASP A 20 7.50 -12.96 13.29
N CYS A 21 6.89 -12.29 12.34
CA CYS A 21 5.82 -11.33 12.63
C CYS A 21 4.61 -11.98 13.32
N LEU A 22 4.35 -13.27 13.09
CA LEU A 22 3.27 -14.01 13.73
C LEU A 22 3.57 -14.31 15.22
N ASP A 23 4.84 -14.29 15.64
CA ASP A 23 5.26 -14.39 17.04
C ASP A 23 5.29 -13.00 17.71
N ILE A 24 5.63 -11.95 16.95
CA ILE A 24 5.76 -10.57 17.46
C ILE A 24 4.38 -9.92 17.66
N MET A 25 3.51 -9.98 16.65
CA MET A 25 2.22 -9.30 16.69
C MET A 25 1.35 -9.68 17.91
N PRO A 26 1.30 -10.93 18.40
CA PRO A 26 0.56 -11.26 19.62
C PRO A 26 0.94 -10.45 20.85
N LEU A 27 2.15 -9.91 20.91
CA LEU A 27 2.64 -9.08 22.02
C LEU A 27 2.20 -7.62 21.92
N MET A 28 1.68 -7.20 20.76
CA MET A 28 1.18 -5.84 20.54
C MET A 28 -0.24 -5.68 21.13
N PRO A 29 -0.54 -4.51 21.74
CA PRO A 29 -1.89 -4.24 22.24
C PRO A 29 -2.94 -4.23 21.11
N ASP A 30 -4.17 -4.58 21.46
CA ASP A 30 -5.31 -4.46 20.54
C ASP A 30 -5.52 -2.99 20.15
N LYS A 31 -5.88 -2.76 18.87
CA LYS A 31 -6.23 -1.42 18.33
C LYS A 31 -5.18 -0.34 18.63
N SER A 32 -3.91 -0.72 18.65
CA SER A 32 -2.79 0.20 18.92
C SER A 32 -2.21 0.82 17.66
N VAL A 33 -2.32 0.15 16.50
CA VAL A 33 -1.64 0.51 15.25
C VAL A 33 -2.57 1.32 14.33
N GLN A 34 -2.10 2.47 13.84
CA GLN A 34 -2.82 3.31 12.87
C GLN A 34 -2.60 2.86 11.43
N LEU A 35 -1.38 2.44 11.11
CA LEU A 35 -1.01 1.98 9.78
C LEU A 35 -0.21 0.68 9.86
N ILE A 36 -0.64 -0.33 9.13
CA ILE A 36 0.18 -1.49 8.80
C ILE A 36 0.63 -1.32 7.36
N LEU A 37 1.93 -1.11 7.14
CA LEU A 37 2.54 -1.07 5.82
C LEU A 37 3.54 -2.23 5.71
N ALA A 38 3.22 -3.23 4.90
CA ALA A 38 4.03 -4.45 4.84
C ALA A 38 4.30 -4.92 3.41
N ASP A 39 5.51 -5.43 3.22
CA ASP A 39 5.96 -6.14 2.02
C ASP A 39 6.02 -7.63 2.35
N LEU A 40 4.94 -8.34 2.07
CA LEU A 40 4.81 -9.76 2.37
C LEU A 40 5.63 -10.61 1.38
N PRO A 41 6.06 -11.82 1.74
CA PRO A 41 6.61 -12.75 0.77
C PRO A 41 5.52 -13.22 -0.21
N TYR A 42 5.81 -13.14 -1.51
CA TYR A 42 4.82 -13.45 -2.57
C TYR A 42 4.80 -14.92 -2.99
N GLY A 43 5.84 -15.70 -2.62
CA GLY A 43 6.01 -17.08 -3.07
C GLY A 43 6.28 -17.18 -4.57
N THR A 44 6.93 -16.18 -5.16
CA THR A 44 7.19 -16.11 -6.60
C THR A 44 8.65 -16.24 -6.97
N THR A 45 9.54 -16.33 -5.99
CA THR A 45 10.97 -16.51 -6.17
C THR A 45 11.44 -17.87 -5.66
N ALA A 46 12.64 -18.31 -6.08
CA ALA A 46 13.27 -19.54 -5.56
C ALA A 46 13.94 -19.34 -4.19
N CYS A 47 13.82 -18.17 -3.60
CA CYS A 47 14.42 -17.86 -2.30
C CYS A 47 13.68 -18.58 -1.17
N LYS A 48 14.40 -19.19 -0.25
CA LYS A 48 13.80 -19.93 0.89
C LYS A 48 12.92 -19.06 1.80
N TRP A 49 13.21 -17.76 1.88
CA TRP A 49 12.45 -16.79 2.68
C TRP A 49 11.15 -16.32 1.98
N ASP A 50 11.02 -16.55 0.66
CA ASP A 50 9.83 -16.13 -0.10
C ASP A 50 8.73 -17.21 -0.04
N SER A 51 8.32 -17.58 1.17
CA SER A 51 7.21 -18.50 1.42
C SER A 51 5.99 -17.71 1.89
N ILE A 52 4.84 -17.99 1.27
CA ILE A 52 3.58 -17.31 1.62
C ILE A 52 3.21 -17.67 3.06
N LEU A 53 2.98 -16.65 3.88
CA LEU A 53 2.52 -16.79 5.25
C LEU A 53 1.09 -17.38 5.30
N ASP A 54 0.71 -17.96 6.44
CA ASP A 54 -0.68 -18.31 6.70
C ASP A 54 -1.52 -17.02 6.79
N LEU A 55 -2.27 -16.74 5.72
CA LEU A 55 -3.07 -15.53 5.62
C LEU A 55 -4.18 -15.46 6.67
N ASN A 56 -4.71 -16.60 7.16
CA ASN A 56 -5.74 -16.60 8.19
C ASN A 56 -5.16 -16.11 9.53
N LEU A 57 -3.99 -16.63 9.89
CA LEU A 57 -3.27 -16.18 11.09
C LEU A 57 -2.85 -14.72 10.98
N LEU A 58 -2.33 -14.31 9.81
CA LEU A 58 -1.96 -12.93 9.53
C LEU A 58 -3.14 -11.98 9.70
N TRP A 59 -4.29 -12.25 9.06
CA TRP A 59 -5.48 -11.42 9.17
C TRP A 59 -6.07 -11.38 10.56
N LYS A 60 -5.99 -12.48 11.31
CA LYS A 60 -6.41 -12.51 12.73
C LYS A 60 -5.62 -11.47 13.53
N GLN A 61 -4.30 -11.40 13.37
CA GLN A 61 -3.47 -10.41 14.06
C GLN A 61 -3.67 -9.00 13.53
N TYR A 62 -3.66 -8.79 12.22
CA TYR A 62 -3.88 -7.48 11.63
C TYR A 62 -5.20 -6.86 12.07
N LYS A 63 -6.31 -7.63 12.02
CA LYS A 63 -7.64 -7.17 12.45
C LYS A 63 -7.69 -6.83 13.95
N ARG A 64 -6.86 -7.47 14.78
CA ARG A 64 -6.79 -7.24 16.22
C ARG A 64 -6.01 -5.96 16.55
N ILE A 65 -4.80 -5.80 15.97
CA ILE A 65 -3.91 -4.70 16.33
C ILE A 65 -4.25 -3.38 15.63
N ILE A 66 -4.89 -3.42 14.45
CA ILE A 66 -5.25 -2.20 13.72
C ILE A 66 -6.39 -1.45 14.41
N LYS A 67 -6.31 -0.13 14.49
CA LYS A 67 -7.41 0.74 14.93
C LYS A 67 -8.62 0.63 13.99
N ASP A 68 -9.82 0.94 14.46
CA ASP A 68 -11.03 0.85 13.64
C ASP A 68 -10.98 1.74 12.39
N ASN A 69 -10.29 2.88 12.48
CA ASN A 69 -10.01 3.82 11.40
C ASN A 69 -8.56 3.74 10.92
N GLY A 70 -7.88 2.63 11.12
CA GLY A 70 -6.54 2.39 10.62
C GLY A 70 -6.56 1.80 9.21
N ALA A 71 -5.43 1.92 8.51
CA ALA A 71 -5.23 1.37 7.18
C ALA A 71 -4.24 0.20 7.20
N ILE A 72 -4.51 -0.82 6.38
CA ILE A 72 -3.58 -1.92 6.10
C ILE A 72 -3.22 -1.80 4.63
N VAL A 73 -1.94 -1.54 4.34
CA VAL A 73 -1.40 -1.29 3.01
C VAL A 73 -0.34 -2.34 2.71
N LEU A 74 -0.60 -3.18 1.72
CA LEU A 74 0.22 -4.35 1.42
C LEU A 74 0.70 -4.31 -0.02
N THR A 75 2.01 -4.46 -0.23
CA THR A 75 2.54 -4.65 -1.57
C THR A 75 2.25 -6.06 -2.05
N ALA A 76 1.98 -6.22 -3.32
CA ALA A 76 1.66 -7.50 -3.93
C ALA A 76 1.98 -7.53 -5.42
N SER A 77 2.07 -8.73 -5.97
CA SER A 77 2.24 -8.97 -7.40
C SER A 77 1.50 -10.24 -7.79
N GLN A 78 0.88 -10.26 -8.99
CA GLN A 78 0.16 -11.45 -9.44
C GLN A 78 1.09 -12.68 -9.54
N PRO A 79 0.59 -13.91 -9.16
CA PRO A 79 -0.79 -14.24 -8.76
C PRO A 79 -1.11 -14.01 -7.28
N PHE A 80 -0.12 -13.62 -6.45
CA PHE A 80 -0.30 -13.40 -5.01
C PHE A 80 -1.31 -12.28 -4.72
N THR A 81 -1.38 -11.23 -5.56
CA THR A 81 -2.39 -10.15 -5.46
C THR A 81 -3.81 -10.71 -5.35
N THR A 82 -4.19 -11.60 -6.28
CA THR A 82 -5.53 -12.21 -6.26
C THR A 82 -5.75 -13.03 -5.00
N LYS A 83 -4.78 -13.84 -4.59
CA LYS A 83 -4.85 -14.65 -3.36
C LYS A 83 -5.05 -13.77 -2.12
N LEU A 84 -4.30 -12.67 -2.03
CA LEU A 84 -4.34 -11.75 -0.89
C LEU A 84 -5.68 -11.01 -0.82
N ILE A 85 -6.21 -10.50 -1.93
CA ILE A 85 -7.53 -9.87 -1.99
C ILE A 85 -8.61 -10.88 -1.58
N SER A 86 -8.61 -12.08 -2.17
CA SER A 86 -9.62 -13.12 -1.87
C SER A 86 -9.60 -13.56 -0.42
N SER A 87 -8.44 -13.52 0.25
CA SER A 87 -8.32 -13.93 1.66
C SER A 87 -8.99 -12.96 2.64
N ASN A 88 -9.27 -11.72 2.23
CA ASN A 88 -9.98 -10.72 3.04
C ASN A 88 -10.72 -9.70 2.17
N TYR A 89 -11.54 -10.20 1.26
CA TYR A 89 -12.30 -9.38 0.31
C TYR A 89 -13.19 -8.34 1.00
N GLU A 90 -13.73 -8.69 2.16
CA GLU A 90 -14.61 -7.80 2.96
C GLU A 90 -13.93 -6.47 3.32
N MET A 91 -12.63 -6.48 3.64
CA MET A 91 -11.88 -5.27 4.00
C MET A 91 -11.18 -4.63 2.81
N PHE A 92 -11.04 -5.30 1.69
CA PHE A 92 -10.42 -4.73 0.49
C PHE A 92 -11.23 -3.53 -0.01
N ARG A 93 -10.54 -2.45 -0.39
CA ARG A 93 -11.20 -1.23 -0.86
C ARG A 93 -10.75 -0.81 -2.25
N TYR A 94 -9.45 -0.65 -2.43
CA TYR A 94 -8.85 -0.23 -3.71
C TYR A 94 -7.37 -0.58 -3.75
N GLU A 95 -6.78 -0.35 -4.90
CA GLU A 95 -5.35 -0.52 -5.08
C GLU A 95 -4.70 0.74 -5.64
N TRP A 96 -3.41 0.89 -5.36
CA TRP A 96 -2.50 1.72 -6.12
C TRP A 96 -1.64 0.82 -7.00
N ILE A 97 -1.20 1.37 -8.14
CA ILE A 97 -0.25 0.72 -9.02
C ILE A 97 1.10 1.43 -8.86
N TRP A 98 2.09 0.70 -8.42
CA TRP A 98 3.46 1.18 -8.52
C TRP A 98 4.01 0.87 -9.92
N GLU A 99 4.14 1.91 -10.76
CA GLU A 99 4.82 1.84 -12.04
C GLU A 99 6.33 1.90 -11.82
N LYS A 100 7.04 0.86 -12.27
CA LYS A 100 8.49 0.72 -12.17
C LYS A 100 9.17 1.36 -13.37
N THR A 101 10.41 1.76 -13.21
CA THR A 101 11.25 2.23 -14.33
C THR A 101 11.89 1.09 -15.11
N LEU A 102 12.09 -0.07 -14.48
CA LEU A 102 12.66 -1.26 -15.08
C LEU A 102 11.72 -2.46 -14.87
N PHE A 103 11.53 -3.25 -15.91
CA PHE A 103 10.72 -4.47 -15.80
C PHE A 103 11.49 -5.60 -15.11
N SER A 104 10.76 -6.52 -14.49
CA SER A 104 11.33 -7.55 -13.60
C SER A 104 11.33 -8.96 -14.19
N ASN A 105 10.71 -9.18 -15.36
CA ASN A 105 10.52 -10.51 -15.94
C ASN A 105 11.34 -10.75 -17.22
N PHE A 106 12.60 -10.36 -17.25
CA PHE A 106 13.48 -10.42 -18.42
C PHE A 106 13.48 -11.77 -19.17
N ALA A 107 13.48 -12.87 -18.43
CA ALA A 107 13.49 -14.21 -19.03
C ALA A 107 12.16 -14.57 -19.75
N LEU A 108 11.09 -13.85 -19.50
CA LEU A 108 9.75 -14.17 -19.96
C LEU A 108 9.21 -13.22 -21.04
N VAL A 109 9.92 -12.15 -21.39
CA VAL A 109 9.42 -11.11 -22.31
C VAL A 109 9.11 -11.58 -23.73
N LYS A 110 9.66 -12.74 -24.12
CA LYS A 110 9.32 -13.41 -25.39
C LYS A 110 7.99 -14.18 -25.35
N LYS A 111 7.41 -14.39 -24.16
CA LYS A 111 6.20 -15.18 -23.94
C LYS A 111 5.05 -14.40 -23.31
N GLN A 112 5.34 -13.28 -22.69
CA GLN A 112 4.37 -12.42 -22.01
C GLN A 112 4.87 -10.97 -21.95
N PRO A 113 3.98 -9.99 -21.72
CA PRO A 113 4.38 -8.58 -21.61
C PRO A 113 5.43 -8.32 -20.54
N ALA A 114 6.27 -7.32 -20.76
CA ALA A 114 7.21 -6.83 -19.77
C ALA A 114 6.46 -6.31 -18.54
N LYS A 115 6.79 -6.84 -17.35
CA LYS A 115 6.10 -6.50 -16.09
C LYS A 115 6.68 -5.25 -15.48
N LEU A 116 6.01 -4.12 -15.68
CA LEU A 116 6.42 -2.80 -15.22
C LEU A 116 5.68 -2.30 -13.98
N HIS A 117 4.91 -3.14 -13.29
CA HIS A 117 4.17 -2.70 -12.12
C HIS A 117 4.09 -3.73 -11.00
N GLU A 118 3.82 -3.24 -9.81
CA GLU A 118 3.31 -4.00 -8.66
C GLU A 118 2.04 -3.34 -8.13
N ASN A 119 1.21 -4.12 -7.45
CA ASN A 119 0.00 -3.65 -6.79
C ASN A 119 0.33 -3.24 -5.35
N ILE A 120 -0.37 -2.23 -4.86
CA ILE A 120 -0.35 -1.83 -3.45
C ILE A 120 -1.81 -1.83 -3.00
N LEU A 121 -2.17 -2.83 -2.21
CA LEU A 121 -3.54 -3.13 -1.84
C LEU A 121 -3.89 -2.42 -0.54
N VAL A 122 -5.04 -1.76 -0.51
CA VAL A 122 -5.52 -1.01 0.66
C VAL A 122 -6.74 -1.69 1.24
N PHE A 123 -6.63 -2.04 2.51
CA PHE A 123 -7.70 -2.67 3.29
C PHE A 123 -8.02 -1.83 4.51
N TYR A 124 -9.29 -1.66 4.80
CA TYR A 124 -9.75 -1.03 6.03
C TYR A 124 -11.20 -1.39 6.37
N LYS A 125 -11.55 -1.26 7.65
CA LYS A 125 -12.91 -1.47 8.15
C LYS A 125 -13.76 -0.21 8.03
N LYS A 126 -13.25 0.91 8.55
CA LYS A 126 -13.83 2.25 8.46
C LYS A 126 -12.86 3.16 7.74
N GLN A 127 -13.36 4.24 7.13
CA GLN A 127 -12.52 5.21 6.44
C GLN A 127 -11.32 5.62 7.31
N PRO A 128 -10.08 5.35 6.87
CA PRO A 128 -8.88 5.70 7.60
C PRO A 128 -8.52 7.18 7.41
N ILE A 129 -7.46 7.60 8.09
CA ILE A 129 -6.74 8.82 7.73
C ILE A 129 -6.36 8.72 6.25
N TYR A 130 -6.67 9.76 5.50
CA TYR A 130 -6.27 9.89 4.11
C TYR A 130 -5.79 11.32 3.86
N ASN A 131 -4.49 11.50 3.78
CA ASN A 131 -3.83 12.77 3.48
C ASN A 131 -3.38 12.73 2.01
N PRO A 132 -4.21 13.21 1.06
CA PRO A 132 -3.85 13.16 -0.35
C PRO A 132 -2.58 13.98 -0.59
N GLN A 133 -1.55 13.35 -1.15
CA GLN A 133 -0.31 14.03 -1.53
C GLN A 133 -0.57 14.73 -2.85
N MET A 134 -0.99 15.99 -2.80
CA MET A 134 -1.40 16.77 -3.98
C MET A 134 -0.25 16.90 -4.97
N GLN A 135 -0.58 16.86 -6.25
CA GLN A 135 0.36 16.96 -7.37
C GLN A 135 0.19 18.30 -8.10
N GLU A 136 1.27 18.84 -8.60
CA GLU A 136 1.22 20.03 -9.44
C GLU A 136 0.65 19.71 -10.83
N GLY A 137 -0.16 20.59 -11.34
CA GLY A 137 -0.75 20.53 -12.68
C GLY A 137 -1.04 21.91 -13.23
N LYS A 138 -1.42 21.98 -14.49
CA LYS A 138 -1.78 23.27 -15.10
C LYS A 138 -3.07 23.80 -14.49
N PRO A 139 -3.15 25.09 -14.07
CA PRO A 139 -4.40 25.72 -13.68
C PRO A 139 -5.46 25.63 -14.78
N TYR A 140 -6.72 25.53 -14.40
CA TYR A 140 -7.84 25.54 -15.34
C TYR A 140 -9.09 26.11 -14.69
N THR A 141 -9.98 26.64 -15.52
CA THR A 141 -11.34 27.02 -15.13
C THR A 141 -12.32 26.11 -15.85
N ASP A 142 -13.13 25.40 -15.06
CA ASP A 142 -14.20 24.54 -15.61
C ASP A 142 -15.49 25.37 -15.69
N LYS A 143 -16.09 25.42 -16.88
CA LYS A 143 -17.33 26.18 -17.12
C LYS A 143 -18.52 25.45 -16.47
N PRO A 144 -19.55 26.21 -16.03
CA PRO A 144 -20.79 25.60 -15.58
C PRO A 144 -21.37 24.70 -16.67
N ARG A 145 -21.79 23.49 -16.32
CA ARG A 145 -22.47 22.58 -17.25
C ARG A 145 -23.56 21.80 -16.53
N LYS A 146 -24.64 21.45 -17.23
CA LYS A 146 -25.61 20.50 -16.71
C LYS A 146 -24.92 19.16 -16.52
N ARG A 147 -25.08 18.55 -15.34
CA ARG A 147 -24.70 17.16 -15.14
C ARG A 147 -25.68 16.29 -15.93
N THR A 148 -25.21 15.55 -16.89
CA THR A 148 -25.93 14.40 -17.44
C THR A 148 -25.80 13.25 -16.45
N MET A 149 -26.90 12.56 -16.18
CA MET A 149 -26.94 11.39 -15.29
C MET A 149 -25.80 10.43 -15.65
N GLY A 150 -24.83 10.30 -14.76
CA GLY A 150 -23.76 9.30 -14.87
C GLY A 150 -24.17 8.04 -14.11
N ILE A 151 -23.61 6.91 -14.49
CA ILE A 151 -23.90 5.58 -13.90
C ILE A 151 -23.59 5.53 -12.37
N ILE A 152 -22.90 6.50 -11.84
CA ILE A 152 -22.38 6.49 -10.44
C ILE A 152 -22.92 7.65 -9.58
N ASP A 153 -23.59 8.65 -10.16
CA ASP A 153 -23.97 9.86 -9.44
C ASP A 153 -25.40 10.26 -9.79
N ASP A 154 -26.34 9.97 -8.89
CA ASP A 154 -27.76 10.36 -8.99
C ASP A 154 -28.00 11.87 -8.81
N ALA A 155 -26.97 12.67 -8.66
CA ALA A 155 -27.07 14.11 -8.45
C ALA A 155 -27.37 14.83 -9.76
N ILE A 156 -28.65 15.07 -10.00
CA ILE A 156 -29.11 16.02 -11.02
C ILE A 156 -28.81 17.42 -10.50
N GLY A 157 -27.96 18.18 -11.20
CA GLY A 157 -27.65 19.53 -10.80
C GLY A 157 -26.78 20.29 -11.80
N ILE A 158 -26.66 21.59 -11.60
CA ILE A 158 -25.73 22.43 -12.36
C ILE A 158 -24.37 22.36 -11.66
N LYS A 159 -23.35 21.83 -12.34
CA LYS A 159 -21.98 21.93 -11.85
C LYS A 159 -21.58 23.43 -11.87
N LYS A 160 -21.28 23.99 -10.70
CA LYS A 160 -20.77 25.37 -10.60
C LYS A 160 -19.42 25.47 -11.30
N ALA A 161 -19.07 26.70 -11.76
CA ALA A 161 -17.73 26.98 -12.21
C ALA A 161 -16.72 26.64 -11.10
N ILE A 162 -15.65 25.95 -11.47
CA ILE A 162 -14.56 25.61 -10.55
C ILE A 162 -13.29 26.21 -11.11
N GLU A 163 -12.67 27.09 -10.37
CA GLU A 163 -11.31 27.56 -10.65
C GLU A 163 -10.33 26.64 -9.92
N ASN A 164 -9.49 25.95 -10.66
CA ASN A 164 -8.43 25.12 -10.12
C ASN A 164 -7.09 25.80 -10.30
N LYS A 165 -6.39 26.06 -9.20
CA LYS A 165 -5.12 26.78 -9.19
C LYS A 165 -3.90 25.94 -9.61
N GLY A 166 -4.12 24.72 -10.04
CA GLY A 166 -3.06 23.83 -10.49
C GLY A 166 -2.80 22.67 -9.54
N GLU A 167 -3.63 22.47 -8.53
CA GLU A 167 -3.54 21.31 -7.65
C GLU A 167 -4.37 20.14 -8.21
N ARG A 168 -3.80 18.95 -8.13
CA ARG A 168 -4.44 17.68 -8.56
C ARG A 168 -4.39 16.67 -7.43
N TYR A 169 -5.51 15.99 -7.22
CA TYR A 169 -5.49 14.77 -6.41
C TYR A 169 -4.57 13.73 -7.04
N PRO A 170 -3.91 12.89 -6.21
CA PRO A 170 -2.99 11.90 -6.71
C PRO A 170 -3.68 10.88 -7.63
N SER A 171 -2.98 10.46 -8.67
CA SER A 171 -3.38 9.32 -9.51
C SER A 171 -3.19 8.02 -8.74
N SER A 172 -4.03 7.02 -9.01
CA SER A 172 -3.84 5.65 -8.48
C SER A 172 -2.59 4.97 -9.05
N VAL A 173 -2.01 5.49 -10.13
CA VAL A 173 -0.74 5.03 -10.69
C VAL A 173 0.37 5.98 -10.25
N GLN A 174 1.34 5.44 -9.50
CA GLN A 174 2.46 6.18 -8.93
C GLN A 174 3.76 5.64 -9.50
N LYS A 175 4.60 6.52 -10.03
CA LYS A 175 5.86 6.14 -10.67
C LYS A 175 7.04 6.37 -9.75
N TYR A 176 7.74 5.29 -9.41
CA TYR A 176 8.97 5.31 -8.61
C TYR A 176 10.01 4.38 -9.21
N SER A 177 11.25 4.82 -9.18
CA SER A 177 12.36 3.98 -9.66
C SER A 177 12.53 2.75 -8.78
N ASN A 178 12.69 1.60 -9.40
CA ASN A 178 13.11 0.34 -8.78
C ASN A 178 14.62 0.07 -9.00
N GLY A 179 15.37 1.09 -9.41
CA GLY A 179 16.81 0.99 -9.56
C GLY A 179 17.51 0.74 -8.23
N ASN A 180 18.36 -0.26 -8.19
CA ASN A 180 19.08 -0.71 -6.99
C ASN A 180 20.32 0.15 -6.71
N ASN A 181 20.23 1.46 -6.79
CA ASN A 181 21.34 2.36 -6.51
C ASN A 181 21.74 2.29 -5.02
N GLY A 182 22.62 1.35 -4.68
CA GLY A 182 23.17 1.21 -3.33
C GLY A 182 22.26 0.50 -2.31
N THR A 183 21.19 -0.18 -2.76
CA THR A 183 20.33 -0.96 -1.86
C THR A 183 21.03 -2.23 -1.36
N LYS A 184 20.87 -2.52 -0.07
CA LYS A 184 21.45 -3.72 0.57
C LYS A 184 20.65 -5.01 0.31
N HIS A 185 19.40 -4.87 -0.11
CA HIS A 185 18.50 -6.02 -0.37
C HIS A 185 18.00 -5.99 -1.82
N PRO A 186 18.03 -7.13 -2.55
CA PRO A 186 17.71 -7.18 -3.99
C PRO A 186 16.26 -6.83 -4.31
N THR A 187 15.34 -7.00 -3.37
CA THR A 187 13.91 -6.71 -3.55
C THR A 187 13.43 -5.50 -2.75
N GLN A 188 14.35 -4.66 -2.27
CA GLN A 188 14.01 -3.48 -1.48
C GLN A 188 13.03 -2.57 -2.24
N LYS A 189 11.95 -2.17 -1.56
CA LYS A 189 11.01 -1.20 -2.11
C LYS A 189 11.60 0.21 -2.10
N PRO A 190 11.26 1.08 -3.06
CA PRO A 190 11.73 2.46 -3.09
C PRO A 190 11.35 3.21 -1.81
N LEU A 191 12.33 3.84 -1.18
CA LEU A 191 12.12 4.61 0.05
C LEU A 191 11.07 5.71 -0.13
N GLU A 192 11.09 6.41 -1.25
CA GLU A 192 10.16 7.50 -1.54
C GLU A 192 8.70 6.99 -1.71
N LEU A 193 8.52 5.79 -2.24
CA LEU A 193 7.21 5.14 -2.29
C LEU A 193 6.71 4.82 -0.87
N MET A 194 7.57 4.26 -0.01
CA MET A 194 7.19 3.96 1.38
C MET A 194 6.83 5.24 2.15
N LYS A 195 7.64 6.29 2.02
CA LYS A 195 7.35 7.62 2.61
C LYS A 195 6.01 8.18 2.14
N TYR A 196 5.73 8.07 0.84
CA TYR A 196 4.47 8.52 0.26
C TYR A 196 3.28 7.82 0.89
N LEU A 197 3.33 6.49 1.03
CA LEU A 197 2.26 5.71 1.63
C LEU A 197 2.08 6.01 3.12
N ILE A 198 3.17 6.16 3.87
CA ILE A 198 3.14 6.54 5.29
C ILE A 198 2.45 7.91 5.44
N LYS A 199 2.89 8.93 4.71
CA LYS A 199 2.28 10.27 4.76
C LYS A 199 0.79 10.27 4.38
N THR A 200 0.40 9.36 3.48
CA THR A 200 -1.00 9.27 3.02
C THR A 200 -1.91 8.68 4.09
N TYR A 201 -1.46 7.67 4.85
CA TYR A 201 -2.35 6.91 5.73
C TYR A 201 -2.07 7.06 7.23
N SER A 202 -1.15 7.93 7.61
CA SER A 202 -0.86 8.23 9.01
C SER A 202 -0.52 9.71 9.21
N ASN A 203 -0.58 10.15 10.46
CA ASN A 203 -0.07 11.44 10.90
C ASN A 203 1.25 11.25 11.65
N GLU A 204 1.92 12.35 11.95
CA GLU A 204 3.09 12.36 12.80
C GLU A 204 2.76 11.78 14.18
N ASN A 205 3.64 10.93 14.72
CA ASN A 205 3.49 10.20 15.99
C ASN A 205 2.42 9.08 16.01
N ASP A 206 1.78 8.73 14.90
CA ASP A 206 0.97 7.52 14.81
C ASP A 206 1.88 6.25 14.80
N MET A 207 1.38 5.17 15.43
CA MET A 207 2.00 3.85 15.33
C MET A 207 1.44 3.08 14.13
#